data_4996e76a6a7af6c32bdef3b09aecd82b
#
_entry.id   4996e76a6a7af6c32bdef3b09aecd82b
#
_cell.length_a   1.000
_cell.length_b   1.000
_cell.length_c   1.000
_cell.angle_alpha   90.00
_cell.angle_beta   90.00
_cell.angle_gamma   90.00
#
_symmetry.space_group_name_H-M   'P 1'
#
loop_
_entity.id
_entity.type
_entity.pdbx_description
1 polymer ?
#
loop_
_entity_poly.entity_id
_entity_poly.type
_entity_poly.pdbx_seq_one_letter_code
_entity_poly.pdbx_strand_id
1 'polypeptide(L)'
;GSDAMRWFLMSSPVLRGGNLVVTEEGIREGVRQLLLPLWSTYYFFTLYANATGGGYDAQRSTASTDVLDRYLLAKLRDLVADVTIDLEGLDASGAALRLREFADVLTNWYVRRSRDRFWEGRPEAFDTLYTVLETLTRLAAPLLPLATEEIWRGLTGGRSVHLTDWPTPEEFPSDDELVAAMDRVREITSSALA
;
A
#
# COMPACT_ATOMS: atom_id res chain seq x y z
N GLY A 1 -3.79 -17.35 9.43
CA GLY A 1 -4.94 -16.70 10.04
C GLY A 1 -6.02 -16.38 9.02
N SER A 2 -7.16 -15.85 9.49
CA SER A 2 -8.35 -15.61 8.65
C SER A 2 -8.10 -14.72 7.44
N ASP A 3 -7.35 -13.64 7.61
CA ASP A 3 -7.02 -12.74 6.50
C ASP A 3 -6.14 -13.41 5.43
N ALA A 4 -5.22 -14.31 5.83
CA ALA A 4 -4.41 -15.05 4.87
C ALA A 4 -5.27 -15.95 3.97
N MET A 5 -6.24 -16.67 4.57
CA MET A 5 -7.18 -17.49 3.83
C MET A 5 -8.10 -16.63 2.96
N ARG A 6 -8.61 -15.53 3.52
CA ARG A 6 -9.47 -14.60 2.79
C ARG A 6 -8.75 -14.01 1.58
N TRP A 7 -7.53 -13.52 1.76
CA TRP A 7 -6.71 -13.01 0.67
C TRP A 7 -6.48 -14.06 -0.42
N PHE A 8 -6.09 -15.27 -0.02
CA PHE A 8 -5.86 -16.38 -0.95
C PHE A 8 -7.12 -16.69 -1.79
N LEU A 9 -8.30 -16.72 -1.18
CA LEU A 9 -9.55 -16.96 -1.90
C LEU A 9 -9.94 -15.80 -2.80
N MET A 10 -9.87 -14.55 -2.29
CA MET A 10 -10.29 -13.35 -3.02
C MET A 10 -9.36 -12.99 -4.17
N SER A 11 -8.05 -13.28 -4.06
CA SER A 11 -7.07 -13.06 -5.13
C SER A 11 -7.01 -14.19 -6.17
N SER A 12 -7.76 -15.27 -5.98
CA SER A 12 -7.72 -16.46 -6.83
C SER A 12 -8.74 -16.40 -7.98
N PRO A 13 -8.57 -17.22 -9.03
CA PRO A 13 -9.52 -17.30 -10.13
C PRO A 13 -10.88 -17.94 -9.74
N VAL A 14 -11.04 -18.47 -8.51
CA VAL A 14 -12.28 -19.13 -8.08
C VAL A 14 -13.49 -18.20 -8.15
N LEU A 15 -13.31 -16.91 -7.88
CA LEU A 15 -14.40 -15.93 -7.96
C LEU A 15 -14.88 -15.65 -9.39
N ARG A 16 -14.10 -16.06 -10.40
CA ARG A 16 -14.46 -15.99 -11.82
C ARG A 16 -14.85 -17.35 -12.38
N GLY A 17 -15.19 -18.33 -11.52
CA GLY A 17 -15.58 -19.68 -11.92
C GLY A 17 -14.41 -20.60 -12.27
N GLY A 18 -13.19 -20.21 -11.95
CA GLY A 18 -11.99 -21.05 -12.13
C GLY A 18 -11.86 -22.11 -11.02
N ASN A 19 -11.03 -23.13 -11.28
CA ASN A 19 -10.70 -24.12 -10.27
C ASN A 19 -9.61 -23.60 -9.33
N LEU A 20 -9.73 -23.90 -8.04
CA LEU A 20 -8.75 -23.58 -7.02
C LEU A 20 -8.35 -24.85 -6.26
N VAL A 21 -7.06 -25.11 -6.19
CA VAL A 21 -6.50 -26.10 -5.28
C VAL A 21 -6.00 -25.37 -4.04
N VAL A 22 -6.64 -25.65 -2.92
CA VAL A 22 -6.25 -25.04 -1.63
C VAL A 22 -5.04 -25.78 -1.08
N THR A 23 -3.92 -25.08 -0.99
CA THR A 23 -2.68 -25.62 -0.43
C THR A 23 -2.15 -24.68 0.65
N GLU A 24 -1.43 -25.23 1.62
CA GLU A 24 -0.77 -24.43 2.66
C GLU A 24 0.24 -23.44 2.04
N GLU A 25 0.99 -23.87 1.01
CA GLU A 25 1.97 -23.03 0.32
C GLU A 25 1.28 -21.87 -0.42
N GLY A 26 0.15 -22.11 -1.09
CA GLY A 26 -0.63 -21.05 -1.74
C GLY A 26 -1.12 -19.98 -0.75
N ILE A 27 -1.55 -20.40 0.44
CA ILE A 27 -1.96 -19.47 1.51
C ILE A 27 -0.75 -18.68 2.04
N ARG A 28 0.41 -19.35 2.23
CA ARG A 28 1.65 -18.68 2.66
C ARG A 28 2.13 -17.67 1.63
N GLU A 29 2.04 -18.00 0.35
CA GLU A 29 2.37 -17.08 -0.73
C GLU A 29 1.46 -15.84 -0.71
N GLY A 30 0.16 -16.02 -0.49
CA GLY A 30 -0.78 -14.91 -0.30
C GLY A 30 -0.37 -13.96 0.83
N VAL A 31 0.15 -14.47 1.94
CA VAL A 31 0.69 -13.64 3.03
C VAL A 31 1.89 -12.80 2.58
N ARG A 32 2.81 -13.40 1.81
CA ARG A 32 4.01 -12.72 1.31
C ARG A 32 3.68 -11.62 0.30
N GLN A 33 2.57 -11.75 -0.42
CA GLN A 33 2.19 -10.83 -1.50
C GLN A 33 1.72 -9.46 -1.01
N LEU A 34 0.99 -9.38 0.10
CA LEU A 34 0.46 -8.11 0.61
C LEU A 34 0.53 -7.97 2.14
N LEU A 35 0.08 -8.99 2.90
CA LEU A 35 0.02 -8.86 4.36
C LEU A 35 1.37 -8.49 4.96
N LEU A 36 2.40 -9.25 4.60
CA LEU A 36 3.74 -9.06 5.14
C LEU A 36 4.38 -7.73 4.68
N PRO A 37 4.33 -7.35 3.37
CA PRO A 37 4.76 -6.04 2.93
C PRO A 37 4.06 -4.88 3.63
N LEU A 38 2.74 -4.92 3.75
CA LEU A 38 1.95 -3.88 4.41
C LEU A 38 2.33 -3.75 5.90
N TRP A 39 2.36 -4.88 6.61
CA TRP A 39 2.73 -4.91 8.02
C TRP A 39 4.17 -4.45 8.25
N SER A 40 5.11 -4.89 7.41
CA SER A 40 6.52 -4.50 7.51
C SER A 40 6.71 -3.01 7.24
N THR A 41 5.95 -2.43 6.32
CA THR A 41 5.99 -0.98 6.03
C THR A 41 5.41 -0.18 7.20
N TYR A 42 4.28 -0.63 7.77
CA TYR A 42 3.72 -0.04 8.98
C TYR A 42 4.71 -0.11 10.16
N TYR A 43 5.33 -1.26 10.38
CA TYR A 43 6.36 -1.42 11.43
C TYR A 43 7.56 -0.49 11.20
N PHE A 44 8.04 -0.40 9.96
CA PHE A 44 9.11 0.52 9.58
C PHE A 44 8.72 1.97 9.91
N PHE A 45 7.53 2.40 9.50
CA PHE A 45 7.02 3.74 9.78
C PHE A 45 6.99 4.02 11.28
N THR A 46 6.36 3.16 12.07
CA THR A 46 6.24 3.36 13.52
C THR A 46 7.58 3.36 14.24
N LEU A 47 8.51 2.49 13.80
CA LEU A 47 9.86 2.43 14.37
C LEU A 47 10.59 3.77 14.21
N TYR A 48 10.61 4.31 12.99
CA TYR A 48 11.32 5.55 12.72
C TYR A 48 10.59 6.79 13.26
N ALA A 49 9.26 6.85 13.17
CA ALA A 49 8.49 7.94 13.74
C ALA A 49 8.68 8.05 15.25
N ASN A 50 8.67 6.92 15.97
CA ASN A 50 8.90 6.89 17.43
C ASN A 50 10.35 7.19 17.81
N ALA A 51 11.34 6.86 16.96
CA ALA A 51 12.75 7.11 17.22
C ALA A 51 13.17 8.58 16.98
N THR A 52 12.40 9.34 16.22
CA THR A 52 12.71 10.74 15.86
C THR A 52 12.46 11.65 17.07
N GLY A 53 13.51 12.18 17.69
CA GLY A 53 13.53 13.32 18.60
C GLY A 53 12.40 13.50 19.63
N GLY A 54 11.83 12.41 20.17
CA GLY A 54 10.67 12.43 21.06
C GLY A 54 9.36 11.97 20.42
N GLY A 55 9.44 11.43 19.20
CA GLY A 55 8.33 10.98 18.39
C GLY A 55 7.91 12.03 17.36
N TYR A 56 7.59 11.57 16.16
CA TYR A 56 7.04 12.41 15.10
C TYR A 56 5.53 12.09 14.91
N ASP A 57 4.69 13.09 15.10
CA ASP A 57 3.25 13.00 14.88
C ASP A 57 2.93 13.33 13.42
N ALA A 58 2.98 12.30 12.57
CA ALA A 58 2.79 12.45 11.13
C ALA A 58 1.35 12.86 10.80
N GLN A 59 1.23 13.72 9.81
CA GLN A 59 -0.05 14.25 9.35
C GLN A 59 -0.32 13.81 7.91
N ARG A 60 -1.60 13.63 7.58
CA ARG A 60 -2.00 13.39 6.20
C ARG A 60 -1.60 14.59 5.33
N SER A 61 -0.77 14.38 4.33
CA SER A 61 -0.27 15.43 3.44
C SER A 61 0.05 14.89 2.05
N THR A 62 -0.26 15.70 1.04
CA THR A 62 0.11 15.47 -0.38
C THR A 62 0.98 16.60 -0.92
N ALA A 63 1.53 17.46 -0.04
CA ALA A 63 2.22 18.68 -0.42
C ALA A 63 3.74 18.51 -0.65
N SER A 64 4.29 17.31 -0.49
CA SER A 64 5.73 17.08 -0.70
C SER A 64 6.15 17.41 -2.12
N THR A 65 7.31 18.06 -2.24
CA THR A 65 7.97 18.37 -3.52
C THR A 65 9.06 17.37 -3.90
N ASP A 66 9.37 16.41 -3.02
CA ASP A 66 10.33 15.34 -3.31
C ASP A 66 9.81 14.45 -4.44
N VAL A 67 10.70 14.09 -5.37
CA VAL A 67 10.32 13.34 -6.57
C VAL A 67 9.77 11.95 -6.27
N LEU A 68 10.29 11.26 -5.23
CA LEU A 68 9.81 9.94 -4.84
C LEU A 68 8.44 10.02 -4.17
N ASP A 69 8.20 11.07 -3.37
CA ASP A 69 6.91 11.29 -2.73
C ASP A 69 5.82 11.62 -3.75
N ARG A 70 6.13 12.55 -4.69
CA ARG A 70 5.22 12.91 -5.78
C ARG A 70 4.87 11.70 -6.65
N TYR A 71 5.87 10.89 -7.01
CA TYR A 71 5.65 9.65 -7.74
C TYR A 71 4.74 8.68 -6.98
N LEU A 72 5.02 8.44 -5.68
CA LEU A 72 4.23 7.51 -4.89
C LEU A 72 2.79 7.97 -4.70
N LEU A 73 2.57 9.28 -4.48
CA LEU A 73 1.24 9.87 -4.33
C LEU A 73 0.44 9.82 -5.65
N ALA A 74 1.08 10.05 -6.79
CA ALA A 74 0.44 9.91 -8.09
C ALA A 74 0.07 8.45 -8.39
N LYS A 75 0.97 7.49 -8.08
CA LYS A 75 0.65 6.04 -8.16
C LYS A 75 -0.48 5.63 -7.21
N LEU A 76 -0.57 6.25 -6.04
CA LEU A 76 -1.67 6.00 -5.11
C LEU A 76 -3.00 6.50 -5.66
N ARG A 77 -3.02 7.65 -6.36
CA ARG A 77 -4.19 8.16 -7.08
C ARG A 77 -4.70 7.10 -8.07
N ASP A 78 -3.81 6.58 -8.91
CA ASP A 78 -4.17 5.57 -9.91
C ASP A 78 -4.69 4.29 -9.24
N LEU A 79 -4.02 3.86 -8.15
CA LEU A 79 -4.46 2.71 -7.37
C LEU A 79 -5.89 2.88 -6.83
N VAL A 80 -6.22 4.06 -6.27
CA VAL A 80 -7.56 4.34 -5.75
C VAL A 80 -8.59 4.22 -6.86
N ALA A 81 -8.33 4.80 -8.03
CA ALA A 81 -9.22 4.73 -9.18
C ALA A 81 -9.43 3.28 -9.66
N ASP A 82 -8.32 2.57 -9.88
CA ASP A 82 -8.33 1.21 -10.42
C ASP A 82 -9.01 0.20 -9.47
N VAL A 83 -8.68 0.25 -8.16
CA VAL A 83 -9.29 -0.64 -7.16
C VAL A 83 -10.78 -0.36 -7.01
N THR A 84 -11.19 0.91 -7.12
CA THR A 84 -12.62 1.27 -7.09
C THR A 84 -13.35 0.65 -8.27
N ILE A 85 -12.82 0.80 -9.48
CA ILE A 85 -13.40 0.22 -10.70
C ILE A 85 -13.50 -1.31 -10.58
N ASP A 86 -12.43 -1.96 -10.14
CA ASP A 86 -12.38 -3.42 -10.00
C ASP A 86 -13.42 -3.91 -8.99
N LEU A 87 -13.52 -3.28 -7.81
CA LEU A 87 -14.49 -3.69 -6.77
C LEU A 87 -15.95 -3.38 -7.14
N GLU A 88 -16.22 -2.25 -7.79
CA GLU A 88 -17.57 -1.94 -8.33
C GLU A 88 -17.95 -2.93 -9.43
N GLY A 89 -16.96 -3.39 -10.22
CA GLY A 89 -17.12 -4.46 -11.21
C GLY A 89 -17.17 -5.88 -10.63
N LEU A 90 -17.14 -6.04 -9.29
CA LEU A 90 -17.08 -7.32 -8.58
C LEU A 90 -15.82 -8.14 -8.90
N ASP A 91 -14.74 -7.47 -9.36
CA ASP A 91 -13.44 -8.09 -9.64
C ASP A 91 -12.49 -7.99 -8.45
N ALA A 92 -12.76 -8.74 -7.39
CA ALA A 92 -11.89 -8.77 -6.22
C ALA A 92 -10.46 -9.28 -6.55
N SER A 93 -10.31 -10.14 -7.55
CA SER A 93 -8.99 -10.65 -7.97
C SER A 93 -8.18 -9.58 -8.71
N GLY A 94 -8.83 -8.73 -9.50
CA GLY A 94 -8.21 -7.54 -10.10
C GLY A 94 -7.75 -6.56 -9.04
N ALA A 95 -8.63 -6.18 -8.12
CA ALA A 95 -8.30 -5.31 -6.99
C ALA A 95 -7.12 -5.85 -6.16
N ALA A 96 -7.10 -7.17 -5.87
CA ALA A 96 -5.98 -7.81 -5.18
C ALA A 96 -4.66 -7.70 -5.94
N LEU A 97 -4.69 -7.86 -7.27
CA LEU A 97 -3.51 -7.69 -8.12
C LEU A 97 -2.96 -6.26 -8.03
N ARG A 98 -3.82 -5.24 -8.16
CA ARG A 98 -3.45 -3.83 -8.06
C ARG A 98 -2.78 -3.50 -6.71
N LEU A 99 -3.39 -3.94 -5.61
CA LEU A 99 -2.84 -3.75 -4.28
C LEU A 99 -1.46 -4.41 -4.10
N ARG A 100 -1.27 -5.62 -4.64
CA ARG A 100 0.02 -6.32 -4.62
C ARG A 100 1.09 -5.58 -5.41
N GLU A 101 0.78 -5.13 -6.63
CA GLU A 101 1.70 -4.37 -7.47
C GLU A 101 2.11 -3.05 -6.82
N PHE A 102 1.16 -2.35 -6.19
CA PHE A 102 1.47 -1.14 -5.45
C PHE A 102 2.32 -1.42 -4.20
N ALA A 103 2.07 -2.51 -3.47
CA ALA A 103 2.89 -2.91 -2.33
C ALA A 103 4.35 -3.17 -2.72
N ASP A 104 4.61 -3.70 -3.92
CA ASP A 104 5.96 -3.84 -4.46
C ASP A 104 6.62 -2.47 -4.71
N VAL A 105 5.90 -1.52 -5.33
CA VAL A 105 6.37 -0.14 -5.51
C VAL A 105 6.70 0.50 -4.17
N LEU A 106 5.81 0.35 -3.20
CA LEU A 106 5.96 0.94 -1.87
C LEU A 106 7.20 0.39 -1.14
N THR A 107 7.36 -0.92 -1.09
CA THR A 107 8.40 -1.57 -0.29
C THR A 107 9.76 -1.59 -1.01
N ASN A 108 9.79 -2.10 -2.24
CA ASN A 108 11.03 -2.38 -2.98
C ASN A 108 11.59 -1.14 -3.69
N TRP A 109 10.76 -0.13 -3.92
CA TRP A 109 11.23 1.11 -4.53
C TRP A 109 11.22 2.28 -3.55
N TYR A 110 10.07 2.71 -3.06
CA TYR A 110 9.95 3.93 -2.25
C TYR A 110 10.65 3.81 -0.88
N VAL A 111 10.23 2.86 -0.04
CA VAL A 111 10.80 2.70 1.32
C VAL A 111 12.30 2.43 1.25
N ARG A 112 12.72 1.56 0.33
CA ARG A 112 14.14 1.21 0.18
C ARG A 112 15.02 2.42 -0.17
N ARG A 113 14.53 3.34 -1.03
CA ARG A 113 15.27 4.53 -1.48
C ARG A 113 15.11 5.74 -0.57
N SER A 114 14.10 5.74 0.29
CA SER A 114 13.84 6.84 1.22
C SER A 114 14.38 6.60 2.62
N ARG A 115 15.10 5.49 2.87
CA ARG A 115 15.59 5.13 4.23
C ARG A 115 16.37 6.23 4.91
N ASP A 116 17.27 6.89 4.18
CA ASP A 116 18.10 7.96 4.73
C ASP A 116 17.24 9.16 5.16
N ARG A 117 16.18 9.47 4.43
CA ARG A 117 15.22 10.53 4.77
C ARG A 117 14.49 10.23 6.09
N PHE A 118 14.09 8.98 6.32
CA PHE A 118 13.49 8.56 7.58
C PHE A 118 14.51 8.59 8.73
N TRP A 119 15.73 8.17 8.46
CA TRP A 119 16.82 8.25 9.43
C TRP A 119 17.15 9.70 9.83
N GLU A 120 17.13 10.62 8.88
CA GLU A 120 17.32 12.06 9.09
C GLU A 120 16.12 12.76 9.74
N GLY A 121 14.99 12.07 9.90
CA GLY A 121 13.77 12.64 10.49
C GLY A 121 13.06 13.65 9.59
N ARG A 122 13.09 13.45 8.26
CA ARG A 122 12.46 14.37 7.29
C ARG A 122 10.93 14.33 7.40
N PRO A 123 10.28 15.43 7.83
CA PRO A 123 8.83 15.47 8.03
C PRO A 123 8.00 15.04 6.82
N GLU A 124 8.37 15.54 5.63
CA GLU A 124 7.66 15.24 4.40
C GLU A 124 7.65 13.76 4.02
N ALA A 125 8.73 13.00 4.37
CA ALA A 125 8.78 11.57 4.13
C ALA A 125 7.81 10.80 5.06
N PHE A 126 7.73 11.21 6.33
CA PHE A 126 6.78 10.64 7.29
C PHE A 126 5.34 10.94 6.91
N ASP A 127 5.03 12.18 6.58
CA ASP A 127 3.67 12.59 6.21
C ASP A 127 3.20 11.89 4.93
N THR A 128 4.08 11.75 3.94
CA THR A 128 3.79 10.99 2.72
C THR A 128 3.53 9.52 3.04
N LEU A 129 4.40 8.86 3.81
CA LEU A 129 4.23 7.44 4.12
C LEU A 129 2.99 7.20 5.00
N TYR A 130 2.71 8.11 5.95
CA TYR A 130 1.47 8.08 6.74
C TYR A 130 0.24 8.14 5.83
N THR A 131 0.19 9.11 4.90
CA THR A 131 -0.89 9.30 3.94
C THR A 131 -1.12 8.03 3.11
N VAL A 132 -0.03 7.41 2.64
CA VAL A 132 -0.09 6.17 1.85
C VAL A 132 -0.61 5.00 2.68
N LEU A 133 -0.07 4.78 3.88
CA LEU A 133 -0.49 3.69 4.76
C LEU A 133 -1.97 3.83 5.19
N GLU A 134 -2.38 5.05 5.55
CA GLU A 134 -3.77 5.35 5.91
C GLU A 134 -4.73 5.01 4.77
N THR A 135 -4.39 5.42 3.54
CA THR A 135 -5.19 5.15 2.35
C THR A 135 -5.20 3.66 1.99
N LEU A 136 -4.04 2.99 2.04
CA LEU A 136 -3.94 1.55 1.77
C LEU A 136 -4.77 0.71 2.75
N THR A 137 -4.84 1.09 4.03
CA THR A 137 -5.69 0.37 4.99
C THR A 137 -7.15 0.46 4.60
N ARG A 138 -7.63 1.62 4.12
CA ARG A 138 -9.00 1.78 3.61
C ARG A 138 -9.25 0.93 2.36
N LEU A 139 -8.36 0.98 1.38
CA LEU A 139 -8.48 0.21 0.13
C LEU A 139 -8.42 -1.30 0.33
N ALA A 140 -7.56 -1.77 1.24
CA ALA A 140 -7.38 -3.19 1.49
C ALA A 140 -8.38 -3.77 2.50
N ALA A 141 -9.13 -2.94 3.25
CA ALA A 141 -10.06 -3.39 4.29
C ALA A 141 -11.11 -4.41 3.82
N PRO A 142 -11.71 -4.30 2.64
CA PRO A 142 -12.64 -5.33 2.15
C PRO A 142 -12.00 -6.70 1.96
N LEU A 143 -10.69 -6.75 1.68
CA LEU A 143 -9.95 -7.99 1.39
C LEU A 143 -9.20 -8.52 2.62
N LEU A 144 -8.71 -7.65 3.50
CA LEU A 144 -7.90 -7.94 4.68
C LEU A 144 -8.46 -7.25 5.94
N PRO A 145 -9.69 -7.57 6.37
CA PRO A 145 -10.41 -6.77 7.35
C PRO A 145 -9.75 -6.70 8.72
N LEU A 146 -9.05 -7.74 9.16
CA LEU A 146 -8.45 -7.77 10.51
C LEU A 146 -7.09 -7.09 10.56
N ALA A 147 -6.23 -7.35 9.57
CA ALA A 147 -4.91 -6.74 9.50
C ALA A 147 -4.99 -5.23 9.27
N THR A 148 -5.90 -4.78 8.41
CA THR A 148 -6.09 -3.34 8.15
C THR A 148 -6.69 -2.63 9.34
N GLU A 149 -7.60 -3.25 10.08
CA GLU A 149 -8.15 -2.71 11.32
C GLU A 149 -7.06 -2.48 12.37
N GLU A 150 -6.15 -3.44 12.55
CA GLU A 150 -5.05 -3.34 13.49
C GLU A 150 -4.08 -2.21 13.12
N ILE A 151 -3.70 -2.14 11.82
CA ILE A 151 -2.84 -1.07 11.32
C ILE A 151 -3.53 0.29 11.47
N TRP A 152 -4.80 0.40 11.10
CA TRP A 152 -5.59 1.63 11.20
C TRP A 152 -5.59 2.18 12.62
N ARG A 153 -5.92 1.33 13.59
CA ARG A 153 -5.96 1.75 15.00
C ARG A 153 -4.61 2.20 15.53
N GLY A 154 -3.56 1.47 15.18
CA GLY A 154 -2.21 1.83 15.58
C GLY A 154 -1.68 3.09 14.89
N LEU A 155 -2.10 3.35 13.65
CA LEU A 155 -1.65 4.47 12.85
C LEU A 155 -2.40 5.77 13.19
N THR A 156 -3.72 5.68 13.34
CA THR A 156 -4.59 6.87 13.43
C THR A 156 -5.20 7.10 14.82
N GLY A 157 -5.23 6.06 15.67
CA GLY A 157 -6.02 6.07 16.90
C GLY A 157 -7.54 6.09 16.67
N GLY A 158 -7.98 6.02 15.40
CA GLY A 158 -9.39 6.07 15.01
C GLY A 158 -10.18 4.83 15.44
N ARG A 159 -11.51 4.95 15.45
CA ARG A 159 -12.41 3.90 15.94
C ARG A 159 -12.30 2.62 15.12
N SER A 160 -12.45 2.69 13.80
CA SER A 160 -12.37 1.53 12.91
C SER A 160 -12.20 1.96 11.47
N VAL A 161 -11.36 1.25 10.70
CA VAL A 161 -11.22 1.45 9.26
C VAL A 161 -12.51 1.16 8.50
N HIS A 162 -13.32 0.23 9.01
CA HIS A 162 -14.59 -0.18 8.37
C HIS A 162 -15.72 0.86 8.52
N LEU A 163 -15.49 1.93 9.28
CA LEU A 163 -16.43 3.04 9.46
C LEU A 163 -15.98 4.31 8.75
N THR A 164 -14.92 4.23 7.96
CA THR A 164 -14.40 5.35 7.18
C THR A 164 -15.03 5.41 5.80
N ASP A 165 -15.02 6.60 5.20
CA ASP A 165 -15.41 6.76 3.81
C ASP A 165 -14.38 6.13 2.88
N TRP A 166 -14.84 5.67 1.71
CA TRP A 166 -13.96 5.16 0.67
C TRP A 166 -13.12 6.30 0.09
N PRO A 167 -11.79 6.12 -0.12
CA PRO A 167 -10.94 7.19 -0.65
C PRO A 167 -11.29 7.47 -2.11
N THR A 168 -11.10 8.74 -2.54
CA THR A 168 -11.32 9.15 -3.92
C THR A 168 -10.01 9.57 -4.59
N PRO A 169 -9.88 9.39 -5.92
CA PRO A 169 -8.66 9.79 -6.65
C PRO A 169 -8.34 11.29 -6.53
N GLU A 170 -9.35 12.12 -6.35
CA GLU A 170 -9.23 13.58 -6.25
C GLU A 170 -8.50 14.04 -4.97
N GLU A 171 -8.39 13.16 -3.98
CA GLU A 171 -7.61 13.42 -2.76
C GLU A 171 -6.09 13.48 -3.03
N PHE A 172 -5.63 13.02 -4.20
CA PHE A 172 -4.22 12.86 -4.53
C PHE A 172 -3.84 13.59 -5.81
N PRO A 173 -2.56 14.06 -5.94
CA PRO A 173 -2.09 14.72 -7.15
C PRO A 173 -2.01 13.73 -8.31
N SER A 174 -2.24 14.22 -9.54
CA SER A 174 -1.94 13.54 -10.79
C SER A 174 -0.58 14.00 -11.32
N ASP A 175 0.24 13.06 -11.81
CA ASP A 175 1.52 13.36 -12.46
C ASP A 175 1.91 12.21 -13.41
N ASP A 176 1.16 12.08 -14.51
CA ASP A 176 1.28 10.95 -15.45
C ASP A 176 2.67 10.88 -16.10
N GLU A 177 3.28 12.05 -16.37
CA GLU A 177 4.64 12.11 -16.93
C GLU A 177 5.67 11.54 -15.95
N LEU A 178 5.60 11.94 -14.68
CA LEU A 178 6.50 11.44 -13.65
C LEU A 178 6.29 9.94 -13.41
N VAL A 179 5.05 9.49 -13.38
CA VAL A 179 4.71 8.07 -13.23
C VAL A 179 5.33 7.25 -14.36
N ALA A 180 5.10 7.65 -15.62
CA ALA A 180 5.65 6.93 -16.78
C ALA A 180 7.19 6.94 -16.79
N ALA A 181 7.82 8.06 -16.49
CA ALA A 181 9.27 8.19 -16.43
C ALA A 181 9.89 7.30 -15.32
N MET A 182 9.31 7.32 -14.12
CA MET A 182 9.83 6.56 -12.99
C MET A 182 9.59 5.06 -13.15
N ASP A 183 8.44 4.64 -13.68
CA ASP A 183 8.15 3.23 -13.97
C ASP A 183 9.17 2.69 -14.99
N ARG A 184 9.53 3.47 -16.02
CA ARG A 184 10.57 3.09 -16.96
C ARG A 184 11.95 2.94 -16.31
N VAL A 185 12.31 3.84 -15.37
CA VAL A 185 13.56 3.72 -14.61
C VAL A 185 13.57 2.45 -13.76
N ARG A 186 12.43 2.10 -13.14
CA ARG A 186 12.29 0.85 -12.37
C ARG A 186 12.48 -0.40 -13.25
N GLU A 187 11.86 -0.43 -14.41
CA GLU A 187 12.02 -1.52 -15.38
C GLU A 187 13.47 -1.71 -15.81
N ILE A 188 14.15 -0.62 -16.18
CA ILE A 188 15.57 -0.66 -16.58
C ILE A 188 16.44 -1.16 -15.41
N THR A 189 16.18 -0.65 -14.19
CA THR A 189 16.93 -1.06 -13.00
C THR A 189 16.73 -2.55 -12.70
N SER A 190 15.51 -3.03 -12.80
CA SER A 190 15.18 -4.45 -12.59
C SER A 190 15.85 -5.36 -13.62
N SER A 191 15.84 -4.96 -14.89
CA SER A 191 16.48 -5.72 -15.98
C SER A 191 18.01 -5.75 -15.88
N ALA A 192 18.62 -4.70 -15.31
CA ALA A 192 20.07 -4.63 -15.12
C ALA A 192 20.58 -5.47 -13.93
N LEU A 193 19.70 -5.89 -13.03
CA LEU A 193 20.02 -6.66 -11.83
C LEU A 193 19.68 -8.17 -11.99
N ALA A 194 19.01 -8.55 -13.08
CA ALA A 194 18.65 -9.93 -13.41
C ALA A 194 19.76 -10.62 -14.20
#